data_4e1bb10a82e8b13f46cea68835bf5a8f
#
_entry.id   4e1bb10a82e8b13f46cea68835bf5a8f
#
_cell.length_a   1.000
_cell.length_b   1.000
_cell.length_c   1.000
_cell.angle_alpha   90.00
_cell.angle_beta   90.00
_cell.angle_gamma   90.00
#
_symmetry.space_group_name_H-M   'P 1'
#
loop_
_entity.id
_entity.type
_entity.pdbx_description
1 polymer ?
#
loop_
_entity_poly.entity_id
_entity_poly.type
_entity_poly.pdbx_seq_one_letter_code
_entity_poly.pdbx_strand_id
1 'polypeptide(L)'
;VVRLRTLSEPQKMQSAVKMMLEILKNSTFERSNIQRVQSNTQIGQKQLQENPSRLMNIRLYRAIYGQHAYAEPITGTNGSINRIQPAHLQQFRDRFLVAQNMNIAITGKLTLKEAEKLANTISTHIAQGVAATTLPQPTPATRFNIQHIPYRSQQAHVSIAQLATTRDDPDYLALEIANKMLGGSSFNSILMKELRVKRGYTYGVSSTFRFTQAAGLFSLGYSTRQDQLLDSIQVAHQSLIQFVQQPINLEQLKETKAGLIRAFPNQYSSNASINAQLGHIGFYRLPVNYLSDYAERVEKITAEDVQRAIRKHLQPDRLTLVIVSEHLDKAALEKMLQDNLLTPISLTPTLRNMKTTPIDKITLAPMQEVVEPDLVPSDVPALILDNAHNESDVD
;
A
#
# COMPACT_ATOMS: atom_id res chain seq x y z
N VAL A 1 -1.08 11.58 -10.66
CA VAL A 1 -2.53 11.86 -10.73
C VAL A 1 -2.78 13.34 -10.56
N VAL A 2 -3.54 13.98 -11.48
CA VAL A 2 -4.01 15.36 -11.33
C VAL A 2 -5.46 15.32 -10.88
N ARG A 3 -5.80 16.07 -9.86
CA ARG A 3 -7.15 16.15 -9.31
C ARG A 3 -7.63 17.60 -9.31
N LEU A 4 -8.86 17.80 -9.79
CA LEU A 4 -9.55 19.08 -9.70
C LEU A 4 -10.84 18.86 -8.92
N ARG A 5 -11.04 19.65 -7.87
CA ARG A 5 -12.31 19.77 -7.16
C ARG A 5 -12.82 21.20 -7.33
N THR A 6 -14.03 21.34 -7.81
CA THR A 6 -14.63 22.65 -8.04
C THR A 6 -16.13 22.61 -7.75
N LEU A 7 -16.76 23.77 -7.72
CA LEU A 7 -18.21 23.89 -7.68
C LEU A 7 -18.79 23.48 -9.03
N SER A 8 -20.00 22.90 -9.03
CA SER A 8 -20.73 22.50 -10.25
C SER A 8 -21.42 23.66 -10.96
N GLU A 9 -21.33 24.88 -10.45
CA GLU A 9 -21.79 26.09 -11.14
C GLU A 9 -20.98 26.30 -12.43
N PRO A 10 -21.64 26.44 -13.61
CA PRO A 10 -20.94 26.38 -14.89
C PRO A 10 -19.78 27.35 -15.06
N GLN A 11 -19.94 28.61 -14.64
CA GLN A 11 -18.86 29.62 -14.76
C GLN A 11 -17.66 29.30 -13.89
N LYS A 12 -17.87 28.87 -12.64
CA LYS A 12 -16.80 28.52 -11.69
C LYS A 12 -16.10 27.26 -12.13
N MET A 13 -16.85 26.26 -12.61
CA MET A 13 -16.28 25.03 -13.15
C MET A 13 -15.41 25.30 -14.37
N GLN A 14 -15.90 26.09 -15.34
CA GLN A 14 -15.15 26.43 -16.54
C GLN A 14 -13.84 27.16 -16.23
N SER A 15 -13.90 28.14 -15.30
CA SER A 15 -12.71 28.88 -14.87
C SER A 15 -11.67 27.98 -14.22
N ALA A 16 -12.10 27.04 -13.35
CA ALA A 16 -11.22 26.09 -12.69
C ALA A 16 -10.59 25.08 -13.68
N VAL A 17 -11.39 24.57 -14.62
CA VAL A 17 -10.91 23.68 -15.69
C VAL A 17 -9.89 24.41 -16.58
N LYS A 18 -10.20 25.65 -16.99
CA LYS A 18 -9.28 26.46 -17.79
C LYS A 18 -7.93 26.66 -17.08
N MET A 19 -7.97 26.99 -15.78
CA MET A 19 -6.74 27.16 -14.99
C MET A 19 -5.96 25.84 -14.90
N MET A 20 -6.62 24.72 -14.65
CA MET A 20 -5.97 23.40 -14.62
C MET A 20 -5.29 23.09 -15.95
N LEU A 21 -5.97 23.32 -17.07
CA LEU A 21 -5.42 23.06 -18.41
C LEU A 21 -4.23 23.98 -18.69
N GLU A 22 -4.29 25.24 -18.31
CA GLU A 22 -3.19 26.20 -18.44
C GLU A 22 -1.95 25.73 -17.65
N ILE A 23 -2.14 25.29 -16.40
CA ILE A 23 -1.05 24.75 -15.58
C ILE A 23 -0.43 23.51 -16.23
N LEU A 24 -1.26 22.57 -16.72
CA LEU A 24 -0.75 21.34 -17.32
C LEU A 24 0.03 21.58 -18.61
N LYS A 25 -0.44 22.53 -19.43
CA LYS A 25 0.14 22.81 -20.75
C LYS A 25 1.36 23.72 -20.68
N ASN A 26 1.27 24.80 -19.87
CA ASN A 26 2.17 25.93 -19.92
C ASN A 26 3.03 26.13 -18.65
N SER A 27 3.23 25.07 -17.84
CA SER A 27 4.13 25.15 -16.68
C SER A 27 5.54 25.58 -17.09
N THR A 28 6.05 26.64 -16.49
CA THR A 28 7.36 27.24 -16.80
C THR A 28 8.53 26.57 -16.08
N PHE A 29 8.25 25.87 -14.98
CA PHE A 29 9.25 25.20 -14.14
C PHE A 29 10.39 26.14 -13.72
N GLU A 30 10.06 27.32 -13.19
CA GLU A 30 11.04 28.30 -12.76
C GLU A 30 11.99 27.74 -11.70
N ARG A 31 13.27 28.09 -11.84
CA ARG A 31 14.35 27.55 -11.02
C ARG A 31 14.15 27.81 -9.52
N SER A 32 13.63 28.97 -9.16
CA SER A 32 13.32 29.34 -7.77
C SER A 32 12.26 28.42 -7.13
N ASN A 33 11.20 28.12 -7.88
CA ASN A 33 10.16 27.20 -7.44
C ASN A 33 10.68 25.77 -7.29
N ILE A 34 11.51 25.30 -8.23
CA ILE A 34 12.14 23.98 -8.14
C ILE A 34 13.03 23.93 -6.90
N GLN A 35 13.88 24.91 -6.65
CA GLN A 35 14.76 24.97 -5.48
C GLN A 35 13.96 24.91 -4.17
N ARG A 36 12.85 25.64 -4.08
CA ARG A 36 11.96 25.59 -2.90
C ARG A 36 11.38 24.20 -2.68
N VAL A 37 10.88 23.54 -3.73
CA VAL A 37 10.34 22.17 -3.65
C VAL A 37 11.46 21.17 -3.29
N GLN A 38 12.64 21.30 -3.88
CA GLN A 38 13.82 20.48 -3.56
C GLN A 38 14.17 20.59 -2.07
N SER A 39 14.28 21.83 -1.54
CA SER A 39 14.59 22.07 -0.13
C SER A 39 13.54 21.45 0.82
N ASN A 40 12.26 21.65 0.54
CA ASN A 40 11.18 21.06 1.34
C ASN A 40 11.22 19.53 1.31
N THR A 41 11.48 18.94 0.14
CA THR A 41 11.57 17.48 0.00
C THR A 41 12.78 16.92 0.73
N GLN A 42 13.91 17.63 0.74
CA GLN A 42 15.10 17.24 1.51
C GLN A 42 14.87 17.25 3.02
N ILE A 43 14.13 18.26 3.52
CA ILE A 43 13.72 18.28 4.94
C ILE A 43 12.87 17.05 5.25
N GLY A 44 11.87 16.75 4.43
CA GLY A 44 11.06 15.54 4.56
C GLY A 44 11.90 14.24 4.52
N GLN A 45 12.94 14.18 3.66
CA GLN A 45 13.83 13.01 3.59
C GLN A 45 14.73 12.87 4.83
N LYS A 46 15.16 13.95 5.46
CA LYS A 46 15.87 13.87 6.75
C LYS A 46 14.98 13.27 7.84
N GLN A 47 13.73 13.74 7.92
CA GLN A 47 12.75 13.19 8.86
C GLN A 47 12.43 11.70 8.61
N LEU A 48 12.57 11.23 7.36
CA LEU A 48 12.42 9.81 7.04
C LEU A 48 13.48 8.94 7.73
N GLN A 49 14.70 9.44 7.92
CA GLN A 49 15.78 8.70 8.59
C GLN A 49 15.52 8.48 10.08
N GLU A 50 14.67 9.30 10.67
CA GLU A 50 14.24 9.19 12.07
C GLU A 50 13.02 8.26 12.26
N ASN A 51 12.47 7.74 11.16
CA ASN A 51 11.30 6.86 11.19
C ASN A 51 11.66 5.45 10.73
N PRO A 52 11.80 4.48 11.67
CA PRO A 52 12.22 3.13 11.35
C PRO A 52 11.30 2.40 10.38
N SER A 53 9.98 2.62 10.46
CA SER A 53 9.01 1.99 9.54
C SER A 53 9.18 2.48 8.11
N ARG A 54 9.51 3.76 7.91
CA ARG A 54 9.78 4.31 6.57
C ARG A 54 11.11 3.83 6.00
N LEU A 55 12.14 3.75 6.82
CA LEU A 55 13.43 3.14 6.43
C LEU A 55 13.24 1.69 6.00
N MET A 56 12.48 0.93 6.80
CA MET A 56 12.12 -0.45 6.51
C MET A 56 11.42 -0.56 5.15
N ASN A 57 10.44 0.29 4.87
CA ASN A 57 9.71 0.27 3.60
C ASN A 57 10.60 0.55 2.39
N ILE A 58 11.45 1.58 2.45
CA ILE A 58 12.39 1.88 1.36
C ILE A 58 13.33 0.70 1.11
N ARG A 59 13.88 0.10 2.17
CA ARG A 59 14.75 -1.06 2.05
C ARG A 59 14.02 -2.26 1.47
N LEU A 60 12.76 -2.48 1.87
CA LEU A 60 11.94 -3.58 1.40
C LEU A 60 11.71 -3.50 -0.11
N TYR A 61 11.26 -2.34 -0.61
CA TYR A 61 11.03 -2.14 -2.03
C TYR A 61 12.30 -2.34 -2.85
N ARG A 62 13.43 -1.82 -2.41
CA ARG A 62 14.73 -2.04 -3.06
C ARG A 62 15.17 -3.50 -3.04
N ALA A 63 14.97 -4.19 -1.91
CA ALA A 63 15.35 -5.59 -1.77
C ALA A 63 14.52 -6.53 -2.66
N ILE A 64 13.24 -6.20 -2.89
CA ILE A 64 12.33 -7.02 -3.70
C ILE A 64 12.40 -6.65 -5.19
N TYR A 65 12.39 -5.37 -5.51
CA TYR A 65 12.30 -4.91 -6.90
C TYR A 65 13.65 -4.70 -7.60
N GLY A 66 14.77 -4.63 -6.85
CA GLY A 66 16.11 -4.51 -7.41
C GLY A 66 16.27 -3.30 -8.34
N GLN A 67 16.42 -3.53 -9.63
CA GLN A 67 16.58 -2.48 -10.66
C GLN A 67 15.25 -2.04 -11.30
N HIS A 68 14.13 -2.63 -10.90
CA HIS A 68 12.82 -2.26 -11.41
C HIS A 68 12.41 -0.85 -10.93
N ALA A 69 11.63 -0.12 -11.72
CA ALA A 69 11.19 1.23 -11.39
C ALA A 69 10.45 1.36 -10.04
N TYR A 70 9.81 0.28 -9.57
CA TYR A 70 9.14 0.26 -8.26
C TYR A 70 10.08 0.17 -7.07
N ALA A 71 11.39 -0.08 -7.28
CA ALA A 71 12.37 -0.14 -6.20
C ALA A 71 12.62 1.22 -5.53
N GLU A 72 12.48 2.31 -6.29
CA GLU A 72 12.83 3.63 -5.83
C GLU A 72 11.63 4.37 -5.19
N PRO A 73 11.87 5.11 -4.11
CA PRO A 73 10.81 5.89 -3.48
C PRO A 73 10.30 6.99 -4.43
N ILE A 74 8.98 7.17 -4.47
CA ILE A 74 8.31 8.17 -5.33
C ILE A 74 8.84 9.58 -5.05
N THR A 75 9.19 9.89 -3.81
CA THR A 75 9.79 11.16 -3.41
C THR A 75 11.27 11.30 -3.81
N GLY A 76 11.83 10.27 -4.45
CA GLY A 76 13.25 10.24 -4.81
C GLY A 76 14.18 10.10 -3.62
N THR A 77 15.45 10.34 -3.85
CA THR A 77 16.52 10.39 -2.85
C THR A 77 17.18 11.75 -2.85
N ASN A 78 17.94 12.12 -1.82
CA ASN A 78 18.71 13.37 -1.79
C ASN A 78 19.56 13.54 -3.06
N GLY A 79 20.22 12.49 -3.50
CA GLY A 79 21.04 12.51 -4.70
C GLY A 79 20.24 12.70 -5.99
N SER A 80 19.06 12.08 -6.13
CA SER A 80 18.23 12.22 -7.33
C SER A 80 17.55 13.57 -7.40
N ILE A 81 17.04 14.08 -6.28
CA ILE A 81 16.33 15.38 -6.22
C ILE A 81 17.27 16.53 -6.58
N ASN A 82 18.49 16.53 -6.08
CA ASN A 82 19.46 17.59 -6.36
C ASN A 82 19.87 17.68 -7.83
N ARG A 83 19.71 16.60 -8.59
CA ARG A 83 19.99 16.56 -10.03
C ARG A 83 18.85 17.02 -10.91
N ILE A 84 17.64 17.23 -10.35
CA ILE A 84 16.49 17.67 -11.14
C ILE A 84 16.70 19.11 -11.60
N GLN A 85 16.60 19.33 -12.91
CA GLN A 85 16.71 20.62 -13.58
C GLN A 85 15.38 20.94 -14.30
N PRO A 86 15.10 22.21 -14.63
CA PRO A 86 13.92 22.60 -15.39
C PRO A 86 13.72 21.78 -16.66
N ALA A 87 14.79 21.53 -17.40
CA ALA A 87 14.74 20.74 -18.64
C ALA A 87 14.24 19.29 -18.41
N HIS A 88 14.60 18.66 -17.28
CA HIS A 88 14.11 17.32 -16.95
C HIS A 88 12.59 17.31 -16.72
N LEU A 89 12.05 18.35 -16.07
CA LEU A 89 10.63 18.50 -15.83
C LEU A 89 9.85 18.79 -17.12
N GLN A 90 10.42 19.63 -18.00
CA GLN A 90 9.86 19.87 -19.34
C GLN A 90 9.81 18.59 -20.16
N GLN A 91 10.92 17.84 -20.24
CA GLN A 91 10.99 16.56 -20.95
C GLN A 91 9.99 15.55 -20.39
N PHE A 92 9.85 15.48 -19.05
CA PHE A 92 8.87 14.59 -18.42
C PHE A 92 7.44 14.99 -18.78
N ARG A 93 7.09 16.28 -18.71
CA ARG A 93 5.80 16.80 -19.12
C ARG A 93 5.49 16.43 -20.57
N ASP A 94 6.41 16.78 -21.49
CA ASP A 94 6.21 16.63 -22.93
C ASP A 94 6.13 15.16 -23.36
N ARG A 95 6.77 14.26 -22.60
CA ARG A 95 6.75 12.82 -22.87
C ARG A 95 5.57 12.09 -22.23
N PHE A 96 5.17 12.46 -21.01
CA PHE A 96 4.23 11.65 -20.23
C PHE A 96 2.90 12.32 -19.94
N LEU A 97 2.82 13.67 -19.90
CA LEU A 97 1.55 14.40 -19.78
C LEU A 97 0.92 14.60 -21.15
N VAL A 98 0.57 13.50 -21.79
CA VAL A 98 0.01 13.45 -23.14
C VAL A 98 -1.32 12.72 -23.14
N ALA A 99 -2.21 13.04 -24.08
CA ALA A 99 -3.56 12.48 -24.15
C ALA A 99 -3.55 10.94 -24.24
N GLN A 100 -2.58 10.35 -24.92
CA GLN A 100 -2.42 8.89 -25.02
C GLN A 100 -2.14 8.18 -23.68
N ASN A 101 -1.70 8.90 -22.66
CA ASN A 101 -1.46 8.37 -21.30
C ASN A 101 -2.58 8.73 -20.31
N MET A 102 -3.68 9.34 -20.79
CA MET A 102 -4.67 9.94 -19.91
C MET A 102 -5.87 9.01 -19.70
N ASN A 103 -6.28 8.89 -18.44
CA ASN A 103 -7.60 8.40 -18.05
C ASN A 103 -8.31 9.52 -17.30
N ILE A 104 -9.52 9.87 -17.74
CA ILE A 104 -10.29 10.97 -17.16
C ILE A 104 -11.49 10.37 -16.44
N ALA A 105 -11.58 10.62 -15.11
CA ALA A 105 -12.71 10.28 -14.30
C ALA A 105 -13.42 11.55 -13.85
N ILE A 106 -14.74 11.64 -14.07
CA ILE A 106 -15.56 12.82 -13.77
C ILE A 106 -16.73 12.38 -12.91
N THR A 107 -16.94 13.06 -11.79
CA THR A 107 -18.09 12.89 -10.91
C THR A 107 -18.65 14.25 -10.51
N GLY A 108 -19.97 14.36 -10.44
CA GLY A 108 -20.61 15.59 -10.03
C GLY A 108 -22.03 15.76 -10.59
N LYS A 109 -22.59 16.95 -10.46
CA LYS A 109 -23.90 17.29 -11.03
C LYS A 109 -23.75 17.61 -12.53
N LEU A 110 -23.62 16.55 -13.34
CA LEU A 110 -23.41 16.61 -14.80
C LEU A 110 -24.21 15.50 -15.46
N THR A 111 -24.76 15.76 -16.64
CA THR A 111 -25.26 14.71 -17.53
C THR A 111 -24.08 13.98 -18.18
N LEU A 112 -24.30 12.77 -18.69
CA LEU A 112 -23.28 12.02 -19.42
C LEU A 112 -22.73 12.83 -20.62
N LYS A 113 -23.61 13.49 -21.38
CA LYS A 113 -23.22 14.33 -22.53
C LYS A 113 -22.33 15.52 -22.13
N GLU A 114 -22.61 16.13 -21.00
CA GLU A 114 -21.77 17.23 -20.45
C GLU A 114 -20.41 16.71 -19.98
N ALA A 115 -20.37 15.53 -19.33
CA ALA A 115 -19.13 14.87 -18.92
C ALA A 115 -18.28 14.50 -20.14
N GLU A 116 -18.87 13.92 -21.18
CA GLU A 116 -18.18 13.61 -22.45
C GLU A 116 -17.61 14.88 -23.10
N LYS A 117 -18.40 15.96 -23.17
CA LYS A 117 -17.94 17.25 -23.70
C LYS A 117 -16.75 17.78 -22.87
N LEU A 118 -16.81 17.68 -21.56
CA LEU A 118 -15.73 18.11 -20.67
C LEU A 118 -14.49 17.27 -20.88
N ALA A 119 -14.63 15.94 -20.94
CA ALA A 119 -13.51 15.01 -21.22
C ALA A 119 -12.85 15.30 -22.56
N ASN A 120 -13.64 15.54 -23.61
CA ASN A 120 -13.13 15.94 -24.93
C ASN A 120 -12.40 17.28 -24.86
N THR A 121 -12.94 18.27 -24.14
CA THR A 121 -12.26 19.55 -23.94
C THR A 121 -10.91 19.37 -23.27
N ILE A 122 -10.81 18.53 -22.23
CA ILE A 122 -9.57 18.27 -21.52
C ILE A 122 -8.57 17.54 -22.43
N SER A 123 -8.98 16.47 -23.10
CA SER A 123 -8.10 15.65 -23.94
C SER A 123 -7.55 16.39 -25.16
N THR A 124 -8.34 17.28 -25.77
CA THR A 124 -7.91 18.07 -26.94
C THR A 124 -6.99 19.24 -26.60
N HIS A 125 -6.98 19.70 -25.34
CA HIS A 125 -6.04 20.75 -24.89
C HIS A 125 -4.65 20.20 -24.57
N ILE A 126 -4.51 18.92 -24.37
CA ILE A 126 -3.24 18.26 -24.08
C ILE A 126 -2.66 17.68 -25.38
N ALA A 127 -1.34 17.73 -25.54
CA ALA A 127 -0.68 17.14 -26.70
C ALA A 127 -1.03 15.64 -26.83
N GLN A 128 -1.25 15.18 -28.07
CA GLN A 128 -1.61 13.77 -28.32
C GLN A 128 -0.52 12.82 -27.81
N GLY A 129 0.73 13.06 -28.17
CA GLY A 129 1.89 12.32 -27.74
C GLY A 129 1.89 10.84 -28.10
N VAL A 130 2.75 10.08 -27.43
CA VAL A 130 2.88 8.63 -27.57
C VAL A 130 2.61 7.97 -26.23
N ALA A 131 1.86 6.87 -26.24
CA ALA A 131 1.57 6.10 -25.03
C ALA A 131 2.88 5.63 -24.36
N ALA A 132 2.92 5.68 -23.03
CA ALA A 132 4.03 5.14 -22.28
C ALA A 132 4.11 3.62 -22.47
N THR A 133 5.34 3.12 -22.55
CA THR A 133 5.59 1.68 -22.60
C THR A 133 5.20 1.01 -21.25
N THR A 134 4.74 -0.21 -21.32
CA THR A 134 4.49 -1.03 -20.12
C THR A 134 5.80 -1.29 -19.37
N LEU A 135 5.73 -1.32 -18.06
CA LEU A 135 6.88 -1.70 -17.24
C LEU A 135 7.19 -3.21 -17.41
N PRO A 136 8.46 -3.60 -17.42
CA PRO A 136 8.83 -5.01 -17.38
C PRO A 136 8.31 -5.66 -16.08
N GLN A 137 8.18 -6.99 -16.07
CA GLN A 137 7.85 -7.69 -14.83
C GLN A 137 9.10 -7.83 -13.95
N PRO A 138 8.99 -7.59 -12.64
CA PRO A 138 10.09 -7.83 -11.72
C PRO A 138 10.37 -9.33 -11.55
N THR A 139 11.62 -9.67 -11.19
CA THR A 139 12.03 -11.07 -11.00
C THR A 139 11.78 -11.51 -9.55
N PRO A 140 11.06 -12.62 -9.31
CA PRO A 140 10.84 -13.15 -7.98
C PRO A 140 12.14 -13.61 -7.30
N ALA A 141 12.20 -13.50 -5.97
CA ALA A 141 13.28 -14.11 -5.20
C ALA A 141 13.22 -15.64 -5.30
N THR A 142 14.38 -16.28 -5.28
CA THR A 142 14.53 -17.75 -5.33
C THR A 142 14.90 -18.36 -3.97
N ARG A 143 15.19 -17.53 -2.97
CA ARG A 143 15.59 -17.92 -1.60
C ARG A 143 15.24 -16.80 -0.61
N PHE A 144 15.39 -17.05 0.67
CA PHE A 144 15.30 -16.01 1.69
C PHE A 144 16.29 -14.86 1.43
N ASN A 145 15.80 -13.63 1.61
CA ASN A 145 16.61 -12.43 1.56
C ASN A 145 16.41 -11.65 2.87
N ILE A 146 17.39 -11.73 3.77
CA ILE A 146 17.32 -11.10 5.09
C ILE A 146 18.14 -9.82 5.10
N GLN A 147 17.47 -8.70 5.33
CA GLN A 147 18.03 -7.36 5.44
C GLN A 147 17.87 -6.85 6.87
N HIS A 148 18.97 -6.49 7.51
CA HIS A 148 18.98 -5.85 8.82
C HIS A 148 19.36 -4.39 8.71
N ILE A 149 18.61 -3.52 9.38
CA ILE A 149 18.92 -2.10 9.55
C ILE A 149 19.15 -1.89 11.05
N PRO A 150 20.42 -1.71 11.48
CA PRO A 150 20.71 -1.40 12.87
C PRO A 150 20.07 -0.06 13.25
N TYR A 151 19.23 -0.09 14.29
CA TYR A 151 18.53 1.10 14.75
C TYR A 151 18.24 1.00 16.24
N ARG A 152 18.72 1.99 17.00
CA ARG A 152 18.54 2.04 18.45
C ARG A 152 17.10 2.41 18.78
N SER A 153 16.30 1.41 19.12
CA SER A 153 14.88 1.55 19.50
C SER A 153 14.52 0.49 20.54
N GLN A 154 13.55 0.79 21.38
CA GLN A 154 12.99 -0.20 22.32
C GLN A 154 12.23 -1.32 21.60
N GLN A 155 11.72 -1.06 20.41
CA GLN A 155 10.98 -2.02 19.59
C GLN A 155 11.77 -2.37 18.34
N ALA A 156 11.69 -3.63 17.95
CA ALA A 156 12.05 -4.09 16.62
C ALA A 156 10.86 -3.96 15.68
N HIS A 157 11.11 -3.52 14.43
CA HIS A 157 10.12 -3.49 13.37
C HIS A 157 10.43 -4.58 12.35
N VAL A 158 9.41 -5.35 11.99
CA VAL A 158 9.53 -6.49 11.09
C VAL A 158 8.62 -6.30 9.90
N SER A 159 9.16 -6.48 8.70
CA SER A 159 8.39 -6.65 7.48
C SER A 159 8.84 -7.92 6.77
N ILE A 160 7.88 -8.78 6.45
CA ILE A 160 8.07 -10.02 5.68
C ILE A 160 7.27 -9.88 4.40
N ALA A 161 7.91 -10.03 3.25
CA ALA A 161 7.25 -9.75 1.98
C ALA A 161 7.82 -10.60 0.83
N GLN A 162 7.08 -10.61 -0.27
CA GLN A 162 7.47 -11.18 -1.55
C GLN A 162 6.76 -10.47 -2.70
N LEU A 163 7.21 -10.69 -3.93
CA LEU A 163 6.40 -10.33 -5.09
C LEU A 163 5.08 -11.11 -5.07
N ALA A 164 4.00 -10.42 -5.38
CA ALA A 164 2.67 -11.00 -5.56
C ALA A 164 2.39 -11.12 -7.07
N THR A 165 1.25 -10.59 -7.50
CA THR A 165 0.82 -10.64 -8.90
C THR A 165 0.33 -9.27 -9.37
N THR A 166 -0.13 -9.20 -10.61
CA THR A 166 -0.65 -7.99 -11.24
C THR A 166 -2.13 -7.76 -10.90
N ARG A 167 -2.63 -6.55 -11.20
CA ARG A 167 -4.05 -6.20 -10.92
C ARG A 167 -5.04 -6.92 -11.82
N ASP A 168 -4.62 -7.37 -12.98
CA ASP A 168 -5.41 -8.10 -13.96
C ASP A 168 -5.36 -9.63 -13.80
N ASP A 169 -4.64 -10.14 -12.78
CA ASP A 169 -4.61 -11.57 -12.48
C ASP A 169 -6.02 -12.06 -12.07
N PRO A 170 -6.53 -13.16 -12.65
CA PRO A 170 -7.84 -13.71 -12.30
C PRO A 170 -7.95 -14.12 -10.83
N ASP A 171 -6.84 -14.42 -10.16
CA ASP A 171 -6.82 -14.77 -8.74
C ASP A 171 -6.91 -13.54 -7.81
N TYR A 172 -6.94 -12.31 -8.36
CA TYR A 172 -6.97 -11.06 -7.57
C TYR A 172 -7.99 -11.09 -6.43
N LEU A 173 -9.27 -11.41 -6.72
CA LEU A 173 -10.33 -11.36 -5.73
C LEU A 173 -10.19 -12.47 -4.67
N ALA A 174 -9.75 -13.66 -5.08
CA ALA A 174 -9.46 -14.76 -4.15
C ALA A 174 -8.32 -14.40 -3.20
N LEU A 175 -7.26 -13.73 -3.70
CA LEU A 175 -6.15 -13.24 -2.88
C LEU A 175 -6.57 -12.09 -1.94
N GLU A 176 -7.48 -11.22 -2.36
CA GLU A 176 -8.04 -10.17 -1.49
C GLU A 176 -8.81 -10.80 -0.31
N ILE A 177 -9.64 -11.80 -0.58
CA ILE A 177 -10.36 -12.56 0.46
C ILE A 177 -9.36 -13.28 1.37
N ALA A 178 -8.38 -13.99 0.79
CA ALA A 178 -7.32 -14.68 1.53
C ALA A 178 -6.58 -13.73 2.48
N ASN A 179 -6.21 -12.54 2.00
CA ASN A 179 -5.52 -11.55 2.82
C ASN A 179 -6.36 -11.08 4.02
N LYS A 180 -7.67 -10.90 3.83
CA LYS A 180 -8.57 -10.54 4.95
C LYS A 180 -8.63 -11.63 6.02
N MET A 181 -8.55 -12.91 5.62
CA MET A 181 -8.48 -14.03 6.55
C MET A 181 -7.14 -14.11 7.27
N LEU A 182 -6.04 -13.89 6.55
CA LEU A 182 -4.67 -14.01 7.07
C LEU A 182 -4.30 -12.89 8.03
N GLY A 183 -4.37 -11.65 7.56
CA GLY A 183 -3.86 -10.48 8.29
C GLY A 183 -4.58 -9.18 7.94
N GLY A 184 -5.85 -9.26 7.46
CA GLY A 184 -6.70 -8.08 7.36
C GLY A 184 -6.85 -7.39 8.71
N SER A 185 -7.27 -6.12 8.73
CA SER A 185 -7.36 -5.27 9.93
C SER A 185 -8.35 -5.75 11.02
N SER A 186 -8.81 -7.01 10.96
CA SER A 186 -9.72 -7.63 11.94
C SER A 186 -8.96 -8.36 13.05
N PHE A 187 -9.44 -8.25 14.28
CA PHE A 187 -8.97 -9.07 15.41
C PHE A 187 -9.16 -10.58 15.18
N ASN A 188 -10.03 -10.96 14.25
CA ASN A 188 -10.30 -12.35 13.89
C ASN A 188 -9.32 -12.92 12.87
N SER A 189 -8.42 -12.11 12.30
CA SER A 189 -7.41 -12.59 11.36
C SER A 189 -6.41 -13.54 12.02
N ILE A 190 -5.87 -14.48 11.24
CA ILE A 190 -4.94 -15.52 11.71
C ILE A 190 -3.73 -14.91 12.40
N LEU A 191 -3.06 -13.95 11.74
CA LEU A 191 -1.86 -13.31 12.30
C LEU A 191 -2.17 -12.54 13.59
N MET A 192 -3.31 -11.86 13.67
CA MET A 192 -3.70 -11.13 14.87
C MET A 192 -3.96 -12.10 16.04
N LYS A 193 -4.65 -13.22 15.79
CA LYS A 193 -4.85 -14.27 16.80
C LYS A 193 -3.53 -14.86 17.27
N GLU A 194 -2.61 -15.20 16.36
CA GLU A 194 -1.38 -15.89 16.69
C GLU A 194 -0.34 -14.99 17.40
N LEU A 195 -0.12 -13.78 16.88
CA LEU A 195 0.93 -12.89 17.38
C LEU A 195 0.47 -12.00 18.54
N ARG A 196 -0.78 -11.49 18.48
CA ARG A 196 -1.29 -10.58 19.51
C ARG A 196 -2.07 -11.31 20.57
N VAL A 197 -3.16 -11.99 20.22
CA VAL A 197 -4.12 -12.52 21.20
C VAL A 197 -3.51 -13.66 22.02
N LYS A 198 -2.86 -14.62 21.38
CA LYS A 198 -2.31 -15.79 22.06
C LYS A 198 -0.96 -15.55 22.75
N ARG A 199 -0.12 -14.65 22.20
CA ARG A 199 1.28 -14.53 22.65
C ARG A 199 1.69 -13.14 23.13
N GLY A 200 0.92 -12.10 22.81
CA GLY A 200 1.24 -10.73 23.22
C GLY A 200 2.52 -10.18 22.60
N TYR A 201 2.98 -10.74 21.47
CA TYR A 201 4.22 -10.29 20.81
C TYR A 201 4.12 -8.92 20.18
N THR A 202 2.92 -8.47 19.83
CA THR A 202 2.68 -7.20 19.17
C THR A 202 1.35 -6.58 19.61
N TYR A 203 1.25 -5.27 19.48
CA TYR A 203 -0.04 -4.56 19.59
C TYR A 203 -0.88 -4.66 18.32
N GLY A 204 -0.26 -4.92 17.18
CA GLY A 204 -0.94 -5.08 15.92
C GLY A 204 -0.05 -5.66 14.84
N VAL A 205 -0.63 -6.50 14.00
CA VAL A 205 -0.02 -7.08 12.81
C VAL A 205 -1.01 -7.02 11.66
N SER A 206 -0.54 -6.68 10.50
CA SER A 206 -1.38 -6.67 9.29
C SER A 206 -0.64 -7.27 8.10
N SER A 207 -1.41 -7.82 7.16
CA SER A 207 -0.90 -8.19 5.86
C SER A 207 -1.68 -7.49 4.75
N THR A 208 -1.03 -7.30 3.61
CA THR A 208 -1.58 -6.62 2.45
C THR A 208 -1.08 -7.27 1.17
N PHE A 209 -1.98 -7.49 0.21
CA PHE A 209 -1.63 -7.65 -1.19
C PHE A 209 -1.78 -6.30 -1.88
N ARG A 210 -0.72 -5.82 -2.49
CA ARG A 210 -0.75 -4.67 -3.39
C ARG A 210 -0.68 -5.18 -4.81
N PHE A 211 -1.70 -4.86 -5.60
CA PHE A 211 -1.79 -5.26 -7.01
C PHE A 211 -1.55 -4.03 -7.88
N THR A 212 -0.59 -4.13 -8.80
CA THR A 212 -0.17 -3.05 -9.71
C THR A 212 -0.11 -3.54 -11.15
N GLN A 213 0.24 -2.67 -12.12
CA GLN A 213 0.36 -3.08 -13.52
C GLN A 213 1.50 -4.07 -13.76
N ALA A 214 2.66 -3.86 -13.13
CA ALA A 214 3.65 -4.92 -12.95
C ALA A 214 3.35 -5.63 -11.64
N ALA A 215 3.94 -6.79 -11.37
CA ALA A 215 3.68 -7.55 -10.15
C ALA A 215 3.90 -6.69 -8.89
N GLY A 216 2.87 -6.63 -8.06
CA GLY A 216 2.87 -5.93 -6.80
C GLY A 216 3.48 -6.73 -5.67
N LEU A 217 3.15 -6.40 -4.41
CA LEU A 217 3.69 -7.03 -3.22
C LEU A 217 2.62 -7.72 -2.39
N PHE A 218 2.96 -8.91 -1.87
CA PHE A 218 2.45 -9.35 -0.58
C PHE A 218 3.41 -8.90 0.50
N SER A 219 2.90 -8.31 1.57
CA SER A 219 3.68 -7.94 2.74
C SER A 219 2.88 -8.14 4.02
N LEU A 220 3.54 -8.54 5.09
CA LEU A 220 3.05 -8.45 6.45
C LEU A 220 4.03 -7.62 7.28
N GLY A 221 3.49 -6.88 8.24
CA GLY A 221 4.31 -6.00 9.07
C GLY A 221 3.78 -5.87 10.49
N TYR A 222 4.70 -5.75 11.45
CA TYR A 222 4.41 -5.50 12.87
C TYR A 222 5.63 -4.97 13.61
N SER A 223 5.40 -4.51 14.84
CA SER A 223 6.47 -4.17 15.79
C SER A 223 6.39 -5.08 16.99
N THR A 224 7.54 -5.44 17.55
CA THR A 224 7.66 -6.32 18.72
C THR A 224 8.79 -5.84 19.63
N ARG A 225 8.90 -6.41 20.82
CA ARG A 225 10.05 -6.18 21.70
C ARG A 225 11.29 -6.87 21.14
N GLN A 226 12.49 -6.32 21.46
CA GLN A 226 13.77 -6.86 21.01
C GLN A 226 13.98 -8.33 21.44
N ASP A 227 13.62 -8.65 22.69
CA ASP A 227 13.76 -9.99 23.27
C ASP A 227 12.78 -11.02 22.69
N GLN A 228 11.75 -10.60 21.98
CA GLN A 228 10.73 -11.44 21.34
C GLN A 228 10.87 -11.51 19.82
N LEU A 229 11.92 -10.87 19.26
CA LEU A 229 12.07 -10.69 17.82
C LEU A 229 12.05 -12.03 17.06
N LEU A 230 12.94 -12.96 17.41
CA LEU A 230 13.05 -14.26 16.69
C LEU A 230 11.79 -15.10 16.89
N ASP A 231 11.26 -15.20 18.11
CA ASP A 231 10.05 -15.97 18.42
C ASP A 231 8.84 -15.44 17.63
N SER A 232 8.71 -14.12 17.54
CA SER A 232 7.62 -13.49 16.79
C SER A 232 7.72 -13.75 15.27
N ILE A 233 8.94 -13.71 14.70
CA ILE A 233 9.17 -14.03 13.30
C ILE A 233 8.89 -15.51 13.05
N GLN A 234 9.30 -16.41 13.96
CA GLN A 234 9.02 -17.84 13.87
C GLN A 234 7.52 -18.09 13.77
N VAL A 235 6.71 -17.50 14.65
CA VAL A 235 5.26 -17.65 14.65
C VAL A 235 4.62 -17.05 13.39
N ALA A 236 5.08 -15.88 12.94
CA ALA A 236 4.59 -15.25 11.72
C ALA A 236 4.85 -16.12 10.49
N HIS A 237 6.06 -16.65 10.36
CA HIS A 237 6.45 -17.53 9.25
C HIS A 237 5.68 -18.85 9.27
N GLN A 238 5.54 -19.47 10.42
CA GLN A 238 4.74 -20.70 10.57
C GLN A 238 3.26 -20.48 10.27
N SER A 239 2.71 -19.32 10.65
CA SER A 239 1.34 -18.95 10.29
C SER A 239 1.16 -18.86 8.77
N LEU A 240 2.16 -18.33 8.03
CA LEU A 240 2.14 -18.33 6.57
C LEU A 240 2.21 -19.74 5.99
N ILE A 241 3.11 -20.60 6.50
CA ILE A 241 3.26 -21.99 6.03
C ILE A 241 1.94 -22.74 6.23
N GLN A 242 1.35 -22.65 7.42
CA GLN A 242 0.08 -23.33 7.73
C GLN A 242 -1.05 -22.79 6.86
N PHE A 243 -1.12 -21.49 6.63
CA PHE A 243 -2.13 -20.88 5.77
C PHE A 243 -2.07 -21.37 4.33
N VAL A 244 -0.86 -21.65 3.81
CA VAL A 244 -0.67 -22.21 2.46
C VAL A 244 -1.04 -23.70 2.42
N GLN A 245 -0.70 -24.46 3.47
CA GLN A 245 -0.82 -25.92 3.47
C GLN A 245 -2.20 -26.44 3.90
N GLN A 246 -2.81 -25.81 4.89
CA GLN A 246 -4.06 -26.27 5.48
C GLN A 246 -5.28 -25.89 4.64
N PRO A 247 -6.36 -26.69 4.69
CA PRO A 247 -7.63 -26.32 4.06
C PRO A 247 -8.18 -25.01 4.61
N ILE A 248 -8.83 -24.24 3.74
CA ILE A 248 -9.49 -22.99 4.11
C ILE A 248 -10.64 -23.26 5.10
N ASN A 249 -10.65 -22.52 6.20
CA ASN A 249 -11.75 -22.57 7.17
C ASN A 249 -13.00 -21.95 6.55
N LEU A 250 -14.04 -22.77 6.34
CA LEU A 250 -15.27 -22.39 5.64
C LEU A 250 -16.10 -21.34 6.39
N GLU A 251 -16.11 -21.40 7.72
CA GLU A 251 -16.82 -20.41 8.53
C GLU A 251 -16.15 -19.04 8.45
N GLN A 252 -14.81 -19.00 8.61
CA GLN A 252 -14.05 -17.77 8.46
C GLN A 252 -14.17 -17.21 7.03
N LEU A 253 -14.17 -18.05 6.00
CA LEU A 253 -14.40 -17.62 4.62
C LEU A 253 -15.77 -16.96 4.45
N LYS A 254 -16.83 -17.58 4.97
CA LYS A 254 -18.20 -17.06 4.93
C LYS A 254 -18.30 -15.70 5.62
N GLU A 255 -17.76 -15.59 6.83
CA GLU A 255 -17.72 -14.31 7.58
C GLU A 255 -16.94 -13.22 6.84
N THR A 256 -15.79 -13.59 6.27
CA THR A 256 -14.93 -12.66 5.51
C THR A 256 -15.66 -12.13 4.28
N LYS A 257 -16.28 -12.99 3.48
CA LYS A 257 -17.05 -12.60 2.30
C LYS A 257 -18.20 -11.67 2.67
N ALA A 258 -18.98 -12.04 3.69
CA ALA A 258 -20.06 -11.20 4.19
C ALA A 258 -19.57 -9.85 4.71
N GLY A 259 -18.41 -9.80 5.36
CA GLY A 259 -17.76 -8.58 5.82
C GLY A 259 -17.35 -7.66 4.67
N LEU A 260 -16.73 -8.21 3.61
CA LEU A 260 -16.35 -7.47 2.41
C LEU A 260 -17.57 -6.87 1.70
N ILE A 261 -18.63 -7.65 1.52
CA ILE A 261 -19.86 -7.17 0.87
C ILE A 261 -20.51 -6.05 1.68
N ARG A 262 -20.60 -6.19 3.02
CA ARG A 262 -21.15 -5.14 3.88
C ARG A 262 -20.33 -3.86 3.89
N ALA A 263 -18.99 -3.97 3.82
CA ALA A 263 -18.09 -2.81 3.82
C ALA A 263 -18.02 -2.11 2.46
N PHE A 264 -18.39 -2.79 1.39
CA PHE A 264 -18.24 -2.28 0.04
C PHE A 264 -18.95 -0.94 -0.25
N PRO A 265 -20.21 -0.69 0.20
CA PRO A 265 -20.86 0.60 0.00
C PRO A 265 -20.11 1.79 0.61
N ASN A 266 -19.31 1.58 1.64
CA ASN A 266 -18.53 2.66 2.26
C ASN A 266 -17.49 3.26 1.30
N GLN A 267 -17.11 2.51 0.26
CA GLN A 267 -16.19 2.97 -0.79
C GLN A 267 -16.81 4.02 -1.72
N TYR A 268 -18.11 4.30 -1.61
CA TYR A 268 -18.84 5.28 -2.42
C TYR A 268 -19.50 6.37 -1.58
N SER A 269 -19.06 6.58 -0.37
CA SER A 269 -19.67 7.53 0.56
C SER A 269 -19.52 9.01 0.17
N SER A 270 -18.68 9.32 -0.81
CA SER A 270 -18.43 10.68 -1.27
C SER A 270 -18.13 10.75 -2.78
N ASN A 271 -18.31 11.94 -3.38
CA ASN A 271 -17.89 12.18 -4.76
C ASN A 271 -16.40 11.91 -4.99
N ALA A 272 -15.57 12.19 -3.98
CA ALA A 272 -14.13 11.93 -4.07
C ALA A 272 -13.81 10.42 -4.15
N SER A 273 -14.48 9.61 -3.32
CA SER A 273 -14.30 8.15 -3.35
C SER A 273 -14.88 7.53 -4.62
N ILE A 274 -16.04 7.97 -5.10
CA ILE A 274 -16.60 7.55 -6.39
C ILE A 274 -15.62 7.88 -7.53
N ASN A 275 -15.10 9.11 -7.56
CA ASN A 275 -14.13 9.54 -8.58
C ASN A 275 -12.85 8.70 -8.55
N ALA A 276 -12.36 8.38 -7.36
CA ALA A 276 -11.19 7.52 -7.20
C ALA A 276 -11.45 6.10 -7.77
N GLN A 277 -12.61 5.52 -7.51
CA GLN A 277 -12.99 4.21 -8.08
C GLN A 277 -13.12 4.25 -9.60
N LEU A 278 -13.73 5.28 -10.17
CA LEU A 278 -13.80 5.46 -11.63
C LEU A 278 -12.41 5.62 -12.25
N GLY A 279 -11.53 6.40 -11.59
CA GLY A 279 -10.14 6.53 -12.00
C GLY A 279 -9.38 5.21 -11.97
N HIS A 280 -9.63 4.37 -10.95
CA HIS A 280 -9.06 3.03 -10.83
C HIS A 280 -9.55 2.10 -11.94
N ILE A 281 -10.86 2.09 -12.21
CA ILE A 281 -11.46 1.31 -13.30
C ILE A 281 -10.84 1.70 -14.64
N GLY A 282 -10.75 3.00 -14.95
CA GLY A 282 -10.15 3.47 -16.19
C GLY A 282 -8.66 3.13 -16.31
N PHE A 283 -7.89 3.32 -15.22
CA PHE A 283 -6.44 3.05 -15.22
C PHE A 283 -6.10 1.58 -15.44
N TYR A 284 -6.83 0.67 -14.81
CA TYR A 284 -6.64 -0.78 -14.95
C TYR A 284 -7.50 -1.41 -16.06
N ARG A 285 -8.27 -0.60 -16.79
CA ARG A 285 -9.18 -1.06 -17.85
C ARG A 285 -10.15 -2.15 -17.40
N LEU A 286 -10.68 -1.98 -16.18
CA LEU A 286 -11.63 -2.92 -15.61
C LEU A 286 -12.99 -2.79 -16.31
N PRO A 287 -13.84 -3.83 -16.27
CA PRO A 287 -15.18 -3.79 -16.86
C PRO A 287 -16.04 -2.65 -16.29
N VAL A 288 -16.95 -2.10 -17.08
CA VAL A 288 -17.84 -1.00 -16.66
C VAL A 288 -18.71 -1.40 -15.47
N ASN A 289 -19.14 -2.66 -15.41
CA ASN A 289 -19.92 -3.25 -14.33
C ASN A 289 -19.08 -3.73 -13.14
N TYR A 290 -17.78 -3.37 -13.09
CA TYR A 290 -16.85 -3.83 -12.06
C TYR A 290 -17.35 -3.60 -10.64
N LEU A 291 -18.06 -2.48 -10.42
CA LEU A 291 -18.57 -2.10 -9.11
C LEU A 291 -19.94 -2.75 -8.81
N SER A 292 -20.85 -2.78 -9.80
CA SER A 292 -22.19 -3.36 -9.63
C SER A 292 -22.15 -4.86 -9.34
N ASP A 293 -21.19 -5.56 -9.92
CA ASP A 293 -21.07 -7.02 -9.82
C ASP A 293 -20.16 -7.47 -8.67
N TYR A 294 -19.65 -6.53 -7.87
CA TYR A 294 -18.67 -6.86 -6.82
C TYR A 294 -19.20 -7.91 -5.83
N ALA A 295 -20.40 -7.72 -5.32
CA ALA A 295 -21.00 -8.64 -4.34
C ALA A 295 -21.16 -10.04 -4.94
N GLU A 296 -21.70 -10.15 -6.14
CA GLU A 296 -21.87 -11.41 -6.85
C GLU A 296 -20.52 -12.11 -7.10
N ARG A 297 -19.51 -11.38 -7.52
CA ARG A 297 -18.15 -11.92 -7.72
C ARG A 297 -17.54 -12.43 -6.43
N VAL A 298 -17.71 -11.71 -5.31
CA VAL A 298 -17.25 -12.15 -3.98
C VAL A 298 -17.96 -13.41 -3.57
N GLU A 299 -19.29 -13.51 -3.79
CA GLU A 299 -20.09 -14.70 -3.44
C GLU A 299 -19.68 -15.94 -4.25
N LYS A 300 -19.28 -15.78 -5.49
CA LYS A 300 -18.85 -16.88 -6.38
C LYS A 300 -17.50 -17.48 -6.01
N ILE A 301 -16.62 -16.77 -5.29
CA ILE A 301 -15.32 -17.33 -4.89
C ILE A 301 -15.50 -18.48 -3.92
N THR A 302 -14.96 -19.63 -4.27
CA THR A 302 -15.01 -20.85 -3.45
C THR A 302 -13.79 -20.98 -2.52
N ALA A 303 -13.82 -21.91 -1.60
CA ALA A 303 -12.66 -22.24 -0.76
C ALA A 303 -11.50 -22.80 -1.59
N GLU A 304 -11.83 -23.57 -2.63
CA GLU A 304 -10.88 -24.14 -3.60
C GLU A 304 -10.19 -23.05 -4.39
N ASP A 305 -10.93 -21.99 -4.80
CA ASP A 305 -10.35 -20.82 -5.49
C ASP A 305 -9.36 -20.09 -4.59
N VAL A 306 -9.74 -19.83 -3.33
CA VAL A 306 -8.86 -19.19 -2.34
C VAL A 306 -7.63 -20.06 -2.09
N GLN A 307 -7.80 -21.36 -1.87
CA GLN A 307 -6.69 -22.28 -1.62
C GLN A 307 -5.73 -22.37 -2.81
N ARG A 308 -6.27 -22.46 -4.01
CA ARG A 308 -5.47 -22.47 -5.26
C ARG A 308 -4.67 -21.18 -5.41
N ALA A 309 -5.32 -20.02 -5.23
CA ALA A 309 -4.68 -18.72 -5.33
C ALA A 309 -3.55 -18.55 -4.29
N ILE A 310 -3.78 -18.94 -3.03
CA ILE A 310 -2.76 -18.90 -1.99
C ILE A 310 -1.57 -19.76 -2.37
N ARG A 311 -1.77 -21.03 -2.75
CA ARG A 311 -0.69 -21.95 -3.11
C ARG A 311 0.12 -21.49 -4.32
N LYS A 312 -0.53 -20.83 -5.27
CA LYS A 312 0.13 -20.28 -6.45
C LYS A 312 0.97 -19.04 -6.13
N HIS A 313 0.45 -18.15 -5.29
CA HIS A 313 1.01 -16.80 -5.13
C HIS A 313 1.75 -16.56 -3.82
N LEU A 314 1.59 -17.39 -2.78
CA LEU A 314 2.37 -17.30 -1.54
C LEU A 314 3.42 -18.41 -1.48
N GLN A 315 4.68 -17.98 -1.33
CA GLN A 315 5.86 -18.85 -1.34
C GLN A 315 6.66 -18.65 -0.03
N PRO A 316 6.29 -19.34 1.06
CA PRO A 316 6.94 -19.15 2.37
C PRO A 316 8.44 -19.52 2.41
N ASP A 317 8.94 -20.20 1.39
CA ASP A 317 10.34 -20.64 1.24
C ASP A 317 11.27 -19.55 0.64
N ARG A 318 10.73 -18.45 0.14
CA ARG A 318 11.52 -17.42 -0.57
C ARG A 318 11.09 -16.00 -0.27
N LEU A 319 10.94 -15.71 1.02
CA LEU A 319 10.51 -14.41 1.52
C LEU A 319 11.69 -13.43 1.64
N THR A 320 11.41 -12.16 1.47
CA THR A 320 12.30 -11.06 1.85
C THR A 320 11.87 -10.54 3.22
N LEU A 321 12.79 -10.57 4.19
CA LEU A 321 12.60 -10.03 5.53
C LEU A 321 13.42 -8.75 5.67
N VAL A 322 12.79 -7.66 6.09
CA VAL A 322 13.49 -6.45 6.48
C VAL A 322 13.19 -6.19 7.95
N ILE A 323 14.25 -6.13 8.74
CA ILE A 323 14.18 -5.99 10.18
C ILE A 323 14.94 -4.74 10.58
N VAL A 324 14.26 -3.86 11.31
CA VAL A 324 14.87 -2.68 11.93
C VAL A 324 14.91 -2.94 13.42
N SER A 325 16.11 -3.14 13.98
CA SER A 325 16.32 -3.52 15.37
C SER A 325 17.73 -3.15 15.83
N GLU A 326 17.95 -3.09 17.13
CA GLU A 326 19.28 -2.82 17.66
C GLU A 326 20.25 -3.96 17.34
N HIS A 327 19.81 -5.19 17.55
CA HIS A 327 20.58 -6.40 17.29
C HIS A 327 19.75 -7.43 16.51
N LEU A 328 20.41 -8.21 15.67
CA LEU A 328 19.84 -9.36 14.97
C LEU A 328 20.90 -10.46 14.83
N ASP A 329 20.63 -11.62 15.37
CA ASP A 329 21.34 -12.84 15.00
C ASP A 329 20.78 -13.36 13.67
N LYS A 330 21.42 -12.92 12.58
CA LYS A 330 21.01 -13.29 11.23
C LYS A 330 21.16 -14.78 10.96
N ALA A 331 22.20 -15.41 11.51
CA ALA A 331 22.46 -16.85 11.31
C ALA A 331 21.40 -17.71 12.01
N ALA A 332 21.06 -17.35 13.25
CA ALA A 332 19.99 -18.01 13.99
C ALA A 332 18.63 -17.83 13.29
N LEU A 333 18.34 -16.63 12.78
CA LEU A 333 17.12 -16.36 12.01
C LEU A 333 17.05 -17.20 10.73
N GLU A 334 18.13 -17.24 9.95
CA GLU A 334 18.18 -18.01 8.70
C GLU A 334 17.98 -19.52 8.94
N LYS A 335 18.66 -20.06 9.96
CA LYS A 335 18.47 -21.44 10.38
C LYS A 335 17.02 -21.71 10.82
N MET A 336 16.45 -20.85 11.66
CA MET A 336 15.07 -20.98 12.13
C MET A 336 14.06 -20.99 10.98
N LEU A 337 14.24 -20.13 9.97
CA LEU A 337 13.37 -20.10 8.79
C LEU A 337 13.47 -21.40 7.97
N GLN A 338 14.67 -21.97 7.84
CA GLN A 338 14.89 -23.26 7.19
C GLN A 338 14.23 -24.41 7.97
N ASP A 339 14.45 -24.44 9.29
CA ASP A 339 13.89 -25.47 10.16
C ASP A 339 12.35 -25.46 10.14
N ASN A 340 11.73 -24.26 10.06
CA ASN A 340 10.28 -24.09 9.94
C ASN A 340 9.70 -24.75 8.67
N LEU A 341 10.45 -24.76 7.56
CA LEU A 341 10.01 -25.40 6.31
C LEU A 341 10.04 -26.93 6.41
N LEU A 342 11.00 -27.46 7.18
CA LEU A 342 11.20 -28.91 7.33
C LEU A 342 10.23 -29.52 8.35
N THR A 343 9.92 -28.79 9.41
CA THR A 343 9.10 -29.28 10.52
C THR A 343 8.07 -28.22 10.89
N PRO A 344 6.89 -28.20 10.29
CA PRO A 344 5.81 -27.29 10.69
C PRO A 344 5.43 -27.57 12.14
N ILE A 345 5.78 -26.65 13.05
CA ILE A 345 5.43 -26.78 14.46
C ILE A 345 3.91 -26.54 14.60
N SER A 346 3.22 -27.40 15.34
CA SER A 346 1.85 -27.11 15.75
C SER A 346 1.83 -25.83 16.57
N LEU A 347 1.05 -24.82 16.13
CA LEU A 347 0.88 -23.54 16.84
C LEU A 347 0.03 -23.67 18.12
N THR A 348 -0.05 -24.88 18.70
CA THR A 348 -0.70 -25.09 20.00
C THR A 348 0.09 -24.28 21.05
N PRO A 349 -0.56 -23.47 21.89
CA PRO A 349 0.13 -22.68 22.90
C PRO A 349 0.82 -23.60 23.90
N THR A 350 2.13 -23.68 23.87
CA THR A 350 2.87 -24.21 25.02
C THR A 350 2.85 -23.08 26.05
N LEU A 351 2.09 -23.25 27.12
CA LEU A 351 2.12 -22.40 28.31
C LEU A 351 3.52 -22.53 28.93
N ARG A 352 4.51 -21.84 28.40
CA ARG A 352 5.76 -21.58 29.09
C ARG A 352 5.47 -20.48 30.10
N ASN A 353 5.44 -20.87 31.37
CA ASN A 353 5.51 -20.06 32.58
C ASN A 353 5.62 -18.55 32.37
N MET A 354 4.48 -17.89 32.22
CA MET A 354 4.38 -16.46 32.48
C MET A 354 4.59 -16.30 34.00
N LYS A 355 5.77 -15.82 34.41
CA LYS A 355 5.89 -15.23 35.74
C LYS A 355 4.91 -14.07 35.77
N THR A 356 3.80 -14.30 36.45
CA THR A 356 2.83 -13.25 36.77
C THR A 356 3.51 -12.29 37.74
N THR A 357 3.95 -11.16 37.23
CA THR A 357 4.23 -10.00 38.09
C THR A 357 2.85 -9.47 38.51
N PRO A 358 2.59 -9.29 39.82
CA PRO A 358 1.31 -8.79 40.28
C PRO A 358 1.04 -7.40 39.69
N ILE A 359 -0.13 -7.22 39.10
CA ILE A 359 -0.63 -5.92 38.66
C ILE A 359 -1.17 -5.19 39.90
N ASP A 360 -0.28 -4.60 40.66
CA ASP A 360 -0.67 -3.59 41.65
C ASP A 360 -0.05 -2.25 41.23
N LYS A 361 -0.95 -1.30 40.96
CA LYS A 361 -0.70 0.11 40.70
C LYS A 361 -0.21 0.48 39.28
N ILE A 362 -1.12 0.43 38.34
CA ILE A 362 -1.04 1.27 37.14
C ILE A 362 -2.07 2.39 37.32
N THR A 363 -1.61 3.58 37.62
CA THR A 363 -2.41 4.81 37.55
C THR A 363 -2.67 5.07 36.06
N LEU A 364 -3.93 4.95 35.66
CA LEU A 364 -4.36 5.28 34.30
C LEU A 364 -4.19 6.79 34.06
N ALA A 365 -3.23 7.16 33.22
CA ALA A 365 -3.21 8.48 32.63
C ALA A 365 -4.41 8.60 31.65
N PRO A 366 -5.03 9.78 31.54
CA PRO A 366 -6.19 9.94 30.65
C PRO A 366 -5.82 9.64 29.21
N MET A 367 -6.66 8.82 28.56
CA MET A 367 -6.55 8.51 27.14
C MET A 367 -6.63 9.80 26.34
N GLN A 368 -5.56 10.15 25.65
CA GLN A 368 -5.66 11.07 24.53
C GLN A 368 -6.41 10.36 23.39
N GLU A 369 -7.39 11.03 22.86
CA GLU A 369 -8.18 10.63 21.72
C GLU A 369 -7.21 10.31 20.54
N VAL A 370 -7.13 9.05 20.17
CA VAL A 370 -6.37 8.64 18.97
C VAL A 370 -7.24 9.03 17.79
N VAL A 371 -6.87 10.11 17.15
CA VAL A 371 -7.38 10.44 15.81
C VAL A 371 -6.92 9.32 14.88
N GLU A 372 -7.87 8.54 14.40
CA GLU A 372 -7.60 7.54 13.35
C GLU A 372 -6.94 8.24 12.16
N PRO A 373 -5.79 7.75 11.67
CA PRO A 373 -5.26 8.28 10.43
C PRO A 373 -6.22 7.94 9.32
N ASP A 374 -6.73 8.96 8.63
CA ASP A 374 -7.53 8.83 7.43
C ASP A 374 -6.91 7.79 6.50
N LEU A 375 -7.66 6.73 6.24
CA LEU A 375 -7.35 5.71 5.25
C LEU A 375 -7.30 6.39 3.87
N VAL A 376 -6.12 6.84 3.50
CA VAL A 376 -5.85 7.24 2.12
C VAL A 376 -6.02 5.98 1.27
N PRO A 377 -6.89 5.97 0.24
CA PRO A 377 -6.99 4.86 -0.67
C PRO A 377 -5.61 4.63 -1.29
N SER A 378 -4.96 3.55 -0.89
CA SER A 378 -3.71 3.12 -1.47
C SER A 378 -3.99 2.70 -2.90
N ASP A 379 -3.43 3.40 -3.91
CA ASP A 379 -3.04 2.72 -5.16
C ASP A 379 -2.82 3.65 -6.37
N VAL A 380 -2.80 4.99 -6.15
CA VAL A 380 -2.36 5.88 -7.22
C VAL A 380 -1.33 6.84 -6.65
N PRO A 381 -0.11 6.94 -7.21
CA PRO A 381 0.86 7.92 -6.74
C PRO A 381 0.30 9.33 -6.92
N ALA A 382 -0.09 9.96 -5.83
CA ALA A 382 -0.58 11.32 -5.83
C ALA A 382 0.59 12.30 -5.76
N LEU A 383 0.74 13.15 -6.74
CA LEU A 383 1.43 14.42 -6.59
C LEU A 383 0.51 15.33 -5.77
N ILE A 384 0.76 15.43 -4.47
CA ILE A 384 0.08 16.39 -3.61
C ILE A 384 0.81 17.71 -3.73
N LEU A 385 0.15 18.70 -4.32
CA LEU A 385 0.49 20.11 -4.14
C LEU A 385 -0.29 20.58 -2.90
N ASP A 386 0.32 20.49 -1.72
CA ASP A 386 -0.20 21.16 -0.53
C ASP A 386 0.00 22.68 -0.67
N ASN A 387 -1.09 23.38 -0.89
CA ASN A 387 -1.16 24.82 -0.64
C ASN A 387 -1.54 25.04 0.83
N ALA A 388 -0.55 25.19 1.68
CA ALA A 388 -0.73 25.80 2.99
C ALA A 388 -0.97 27.30 2.79
N HIS A 389 -2.22 27.74 2.84
CA HIS A 389 -2.57 29.12 3.09
C HIS A 389 -2.59 29.36 4.60
N ASN A 390 -1.57 30.08 5.05
CA ASN A 390 -1.67 30.90 6.26
C ASN A 390 -2.65 32.04 5.99
N GLU A 391 -3.81 31.97 6.58
CA GLU A 391 -4.60 33.17 6.86
C GLU A 391 -4.10 33.74 8.18
N SER A 392 -3.34 34.83 8.11
CA SER A 392 -3.15 35.74 9.23
C SER A 392 -4.09 36.94 9.02
N ASP A 393 -4.94 37.12 10.03
CA ASP A 393 -5.78 38.28 10.26
C ASP A 393 -5.10 39.64 9.95
N VAL A 394 -5.83 40.54 9.29
CA VAL A 394 -5.82 41.96 9.58
C VAL A 394 -7.15 42.58 9.14
N ASP A 395 -7.88 43.19 10.10
CA ASP A 395 -8.93 44.23 10.10
C ASP A 395 -9.80 44.44 8.86
#